data_26419cf7d0524fe1ddaa3b392f3b8d91
#
_entry.id   26419cf7d0524fe1ddaa3b392f3b8d91
#
_cell.length_a   1.000
_cell.length_b   1.000
_cell.length_c   1.000
_cell.angle_alpha   90.00
_cell.angle_beta   90.00
_cell.angle_gamma   90.00
#
_symmetry.space_group_name_H-M   'P 1'
#
loop_
_entity.id
_entity.type
_entity.pdbx_description
1 polymer ?
#
loop_
_entity_poly.entity_id
_entity_poly.type
_entity_poly.pdbx_seq_one_letter_code
_entity_poly.pdbx_strand_id
1 'polypeptide(L)' 'MSDANDLHAEPVTVSTFGSVGEAEVAQAKLRAFGVESEIVDNDGGGVIPVDGDGGVQLEVRAADAEVAAELLSDPEP' A
#
# COMPACT_ATOMS: atom_id res chain seq x y z
N MET A 1 23.63 -11.06 4.19
CA MET A 1 23.35 -10.73 4.11
C MET A 1 22.68 -10.38 3.11
N SER A 2 22.11 -10.41 2.76
CA SER A 2 21.24 -10.30 1.87
C SER A 2 20.71 -9.01 1.74
N ASP A 3 21.46 -8.08 1.72
CA ASP A 3 20.99 -6.77 1.72
C ASP A 3 20.18 -6.42 0.53
N ALA A 4 20.51 -6.95 -0.62
CA ALA A 4 19.78 -6.63 -1.81
C ALA A 4 18.34 -7.12 -1.70
N ASN A 5 18.17 -8.30 -1.12
CA ASN A 5 16.83 -8.79 -0.93
C ASN A 5 16.06 -7.96 0.07
N ASP A 6 16.75 -7.50 1.10
CA ASP A 6 16.09 -6.69 2.08
C ASP A 6 15.61 -5.38 1.50
N LEU A 7 16.42 -4.79 0.65
CA LEU A 7 16.01 -3.55 0.03
C LEU A 7 14.78 -3.72 -0.83
N HIS A 8 14.71 -4.83 -1.54
CA HIS A 8 13.58 -5.06 -2.42
C HIS A 8 12.35 -5.54 -1.68
N ALA A 9 12.55 -6.09 -0.50
CA ALA A 9 11.42 -6.59 0.27
C ALA A 9 10.89 -5.55 1.24
N GLU A 10 11.58 -4.45 1.39
CA GLU A 10 11.16 -3.43 2.34
C GLU A 10 9.82 -2.85 1.94
N PRO A 11 8.91 -2.70 2.88
CA PRO A 11 7.59 -2.18 2.53
C PRO A 11 7.61 -0.72 2.15
N VAL A 12 6.83 -0.39 1.15
CA VAL A 12 6.72 0.98 0.66
C VAL A 12 5.25 1.30 0.57
N THR A 13 4.86 2.45 1.11
CA THR A 13 3.49 2.88 1.01
C THR A 13 3.22 3.38 -0.40
N VAL A 14 2.25 2.78 -1.05
CA VAL A 14 1.91 3.18 -2.41
C VAL A 14 0.62 3.98 -2.47
N SER A 15 -0.18 3.97 -1.42
CA SER A 15 -1.40 4.77 -1.42
C SER A 15 -1.94 4.84 -0.01
N THR A 16 -2.75 5.86 0.25
CA THR A 16 -3.42 5.99 1.53
C THR A 16 -4.90 6.12 1.27
N PHE A 17 -5.69 5.70 2.26
CA PHE A 17 -7.12 5.66 2.11
C PHE A 17 -7.80 6.16 3.37
N GLY A 18 -9.04 6.53 3.25
CA GLY A 18 -9.79 7.00 4.39
C GLY A 18 -10.41 5.89 5.21
N SER A 19 -10.43 4.67 4.69
CA SER A 19 -11.00 3.57 5.43
C SER A 19 -10.34 2.28 5.03
N VAL A 20 -10.44 1.29 5.91
CA VAL A 20 -9.89 -0.03 5.62
C VAL A 20 -10.62 -0.64 4.44
N GLY A 21 -11.92 -0.40 4.32
CA GLY A 21 -12.65 -0.97 3.20
C GLY A 21 -12.11 -0.52 1.86
N GLU A 22 -11.76 0.75 1.75
CA GLU A 22 -11.20 1.24 0.50
C GLU A 22 -9.85 0.60 0.23
N ALA A 23 -9.05 0.46 1.28
CA ALA A 23 -7.75 -0.15 1.12
C ALA A 23 -7.90 -1.62 0.71
N GLU A 24 -8.93 -2.29 1.22
CA GLU A 24 -9.13 -3.69 0.87
C GLU A 24 -9.49 -3.85 -0.61
N VAL A 25 -10.24 -2.91 -1.15
CA VAL A 25 -10.57 -2.96 -2.56
C VAL A 25 -9.29 -2.83 -3.39
N ALA A 26 -8.43 -1.89 -3.01
CA ALA A 26 -7.18 -1.72 -3.71
C ALA A 26 -6.29 -2.95 -3.56
N GLN A 27 -6.29 -3.55 -2.37
CA GLN A 27 -5.50 -4.73 -2.13
C GLN A 27 -5.97 -5.88 -3.02
N ALA A 28 -7.27 -6.03 -3.17
CA ALA A 28 -7.80 -7.08 -4.01
C ALA A 28 -7.39 -6.86 -5.47
N LYS A 29 -7.38 -5.62 -5.90
CA LYS A 29 -6.97 -5.34 -7.26
C LYS A 29 -5.51 -5.72 -7.48
N LEU A 30 -4.66 -5.38 -6.53
CA LEU A 30 -3.26 -5.73 -6.66
C LEU A 30 -3.07 -7.24 -6.65
N ARG A 31 -3.81 -7.90 -5.78
CA ARG A 31 -3.69 -9.36 -5.70
C ARG A 31 -4.10 -10.01 -7.02
N ALA A 32 -5.09 -9.46 -7.68
CA ALA A 32 -5.54 -10.03 -8.95
C ALA A 32 -4.44 -9.95 -10.00
N PHE A 33 -3.49 -9.06 -9.82
CA PHE A 33 -2.37 -8.94 -10.75
C PHE A 33 -1.09 -9.56 -10.19
N GLY A 34 -1.22 -10.31 -9.10
CA GLY A 34 -0.05 -10.99 -8.56
C GLY A 34 0.80 -10.17 -7.61
N VAL A 35 0.31 -9.04 -7.18
CA VAL A 35 1.08 -8.16 -6.30
C VAL A 35 0.54 -8.31 -4.89
N GLU A 36 1.40 -8.68 -3.96
CA GLU A 36 1.00 -8.79 -2.57
C GLU A 36 1.10 -7.45 -1.89
N SER A 37 0.17 -7.14 -1.02
CA SER A 37 0.16 -5.88 -0.33
C SER A 37 -0.28 -6.09 1.11
N GLU A 38 -0.06 -5.08 1.92
CA GLU A 38 -0.42 -5.15 3.32
C GLU A 38 -1.11 -3.85 3.70
N ILE A 39 -2.17 -3.94 4.46
CA ILE A 39 -2.90 -2.77 4.92
C ILE A 39 -2.41 -2.43 6.32
N VAL A 40 -1.97 -1.20 6.49
CA VAL A 40 -1.51 -0.71 7.78
C VAL A 40 -2.47 0.38 8.22
N ASP A 41 -3.14 0.11 9.33
CA ASP A 41 -4.14 1.04 9.83
C ASP A 41 -3.54 1.78 11.01
N ASN A 42 -3.21 3.02 10.81
CA ASN A 42 -2.62 3.82 11.87
C ASN A 42 -3.64 4.55 12.69
N ASP A 43 -4.90 4.30 12.41
CA ASP A 43 -5.95 5.05 13.03
C ASP A 43 -5.92 4.94 14.53
N GLY A 44 -5.68 3.79 15.05
CA GLY A 44 -5.70 3.61 16.47
C GLY A 44 -4.36 3.80 17.14
N GLY A 45 -3.39 4.22 16.42
CA GLY A 45 -2.05 4.28 16.96
C GLY A 45 -1.69 5.53 17.69
N GLY A 46 -2.60 6.44 17.82
CA GLY A 46 -2.28 7.67 18.50
C GLY A 46 -1.57 8.67 17.63
N VAL A 47 -1.32 8.35 16.42
CA VAL A 47 -0.67 9.26 15.50
C VAL A 47 -1.72 9.95 14.68
N ILE A 48 -1.70 11.25 14.67
CA ILE A 48 -2.68 12.01 13.91
C ILE A 48 -2.10 12.30 12.56
N PRO A 49 -2.79 11.94 11.49
CA PRO A 49 -2.27 12.19 10.15
C PRO A 49 -2.11 13.68 9.93
N VAL A 50 -0.97 14.04 9.44
CA VAL A 50 -0.67 15.43 9.24
C VAL A 50 -1.62 16.05 8.24
N ASP A 51 -1.93 15.30 7.24
CA ASP A 51 -2.76 15.83 6.19
C ASP A 51 -4.22 15.60 6.40
N GLY A 52 -4.58 14.85 7.37
CA GLY A 52 -5.97 14.54 7.58
C GLY A 52 -6.52 13.58 6.56
N ASP A 53 -5.67 12.90 5.85
CA ASP A 53 -6.13 12.02 4.81
C ASP A 53 -6.37 10.63 5.27
N GLY A 54 -6.79 10.43 6.42
CA GLY A 54 -7.05 9.09 6.86
C GLY A 54 -5.78 8.37 7.22
N GLY A 55 -5.87 7.36 8.03
CA GLY A 55 -4.71 6.69 8.54
C GLY A 55 -4.47 5.31 7.97
N VAL A 56 -5.11 4.96 6.88
CA VAL A 56 -4.98 3.62 6.33
C VAL A 56 -4.03 3.65 5.16
N GLN A 57 -2.93 2.92 5.28
CA GLN A 57 -1.92 2.90 4.24
C GLN A 57 -1.87 1.53 3.59
N LEU A 58 -1.60 1.51 2.31
CA LEU A 58 -1.42 0.25 1.59
C LEU A 58 0.04 0.16 1.19
N GLU A 59 0.69 -0.91 1.63
CA GLU A 59 2.11 -1.08 1.41
C GLU A 59 2.37 -2.31 0.56
N VAL A 60 3.40 -2.22 -0.26
CA VAL A 60 3.86 -3.36 -1.05
C VAL A 60 5.37 -3.42 -0.90
N ARG A 61 5.97 -4.50 -1.36
CA ARG A 61 7.41 -4.58 -1.35
C ARG A 61 7.98 -3.55 -2.30
N ALA A 62 9.16 -3.05 -1.98
CA ALA A 62 9.77 -2.03 -2.81
C ALA A 62 9.89 -2.49 -4.26
N ALA A 63 10.16 -3.77 -4.47
CA ALA A 63 10.29 -4.28 -5.82
C ALA A 63 9.01 -4.18 -6.62
N ASP A 64 7.86 -4.14 -5.94
CA ASP A 64 6.58 -4.07 -6.59
C ASP A 64 5.98 -2.67 -6.57
N ALA A 65 6.68 -1.71 -5.99
CA ALA A 65 6.07 -0.41 -5.74
C ALA A 65 5.65 0.29 -7.02
N GLU A 66 6.49 0.20 -8.04
CA GLU A 66 6.21 0.91 -9.27
C GLU A 66 4.99 0.34 -9.97
N VAL A 67 4.94 -0.99 -10.08
CA VAL A 67 3.81 -1.60 -10.75
C VAL A 67 2.56 -1.43 -9.92
N ALA A 68 2.67 -1.48 -8.60
CA ALA A 68 1.50 -1.29 -7.76
C ALA A 68 0.95 0.12 -7.93
N ALA A 69 1.83 1.11 -7.97
CA ALA A 69 1.37 2.47 -8.15
C ALA A 69 0.66 2.65 -9.48
N GLU A 70 1.17 2.01 -10.51
CA GLU A 70 0.54 2.10 -11.81
C GLU A 70 -0.83 1.44 -11.80
N LEU A 71 -0.94 0.29 -11.17
CA LEU A 71 -2.21 -0.41 -11.13
C LEU A 71 -3.26 0.41 -10.38
N LEU A 72 -2.85 1.06 -9.31
CA LEU A 72 -3.81 1.79 -8.51
C LEU A 72 -4.21 3.11 -9.14
N SER A 73 -3.35 3.70 -9.95
CA SER A 73 -3.68 4.96 -10.57
C SER A 73 -4.37 4.79 -11.92
N ASP A 74 -4.45 3.57 -12.41
CA ASP A 74 -5.05 3.32 -13.71
C ASP A 74 -6.56 3.36 -13.58
N PRO A 75 -7.24 4.26 -14.27
CA PRO A 75 -8.69 4.32 -14.11
C PRO A 75 -9.34 3.08 -14.68
N GLU A 76 -10.48 2.77 -14.13
CA GLU A 76 -11.21 1.62 -14.60
C GLU A 76 -11.69 1.85 -15.99
N PRO A 77 -11.69 0.85 -16.81
CA PRO A 77 -12.20 0.96 -18.16
C PRO A 77 -13.70 1.22 -18.20
#